data_27152eb9c7a44a120f75f8af21da8b4e
#
_entry.id   27152eb9c7a44a120f75f8af21da8b4e
#
_cell.length_a   1.000
_cell.length_b   1.000
_cell.length_c   1.000
_cell.angle_alpha   90.00
_cell.angle_beta   90.00
_cell.angle_gamma   90.00
#
_symmetry.space_group_name_H-M   'P 1'
#
loop_
_entity.id
_entity.type
_entity.pdbx_description
1 polymer ?
#
loop_
_entity_poly.entity_id
_entity_poly.type
_entity_poly.pdbx_seq_one_letter_code
_entity_poly.pdbx_strand_id
1 'polypeptide(L)'
;MPKKIHFFAGIFATATIGVFFLSTALVELFGSHEEMAAVKRLIVMPGLFLLVPALAATGGSGFFLSKSRCGRLVDAKKKRMPFIAANGMLVLLPCAIVLNRWASAESFYAAFYYVQAIELLAGATNLVLMGLNIRDGLKLSGKLRPD
;
A
#
# COMPACT_ATOMS: atom_id res chain seq x y z
N MET A 1 19.74 12.81 6.71
CA MET A 1 18.82 12.80 5.54
C MET A 1 18.02 11.52 5.37
N PRO A 2 18.57 10.29 5.39
CA PRO A 2 17.79 9.07 5.09
C PRO A 2 16.61 8.81 6.05
N LYS A 3 16.70 9.21 7.33
CA LYS A 3 15.58 9.07 8.30
C LYS A 3 14.36 9.89 7.92
N LYS A 4 14.55 11.14 7.45
CA LYS A 4 13.44 12.01 7.03
C LYS A 4 12.78 11.49 5.76
N ILE A 5 13.59 11.09 4.76
CA ILE A 5 13.10 10.50 3.51
C ILE A 5 12.26 9.26 3.79
N HIS A 6 12.77 8.33 4.60
CA HIS A 6 12.06 7.11 4.99
C HIS A 6 10.73 7.41 5.67
N PHE A 7 10.72 8.38 6.60
CA PHE A 7 9.50 8.74 7.34
C PHE A 7 8.44 9.36 6.42
N PHE A 8 8.81 10.38 5.64
CA PHE A 8 7.85 11.05 4.75
C PHE A 8 7.38 10.15 3.60
N ALA A 9 8.29 9.42 2.97
CA ALA A 9 7.93 8.48 1.90
C ALA A 9 7.03 7.36 2.43
N GLY A 10 7.29 6.83 3.63
CA GLY A 10 6.47 5.80 4.26
C GLY A 10 5.06 6.29 4.62
N ILE A 11 4.94 7.50 5.17
CA ILE A 11 3.63 8.11 5.45
C ILE A 11 2.89 8.37 4.14
N PHE A 12 3.54 8.96 3.15
CA PHE A 12 2.93 9.25 1.86
C PHE A 12 2.44 7.98 1.16
N ALA A 13 3.26 6.93 1.10
CA ALA A 13 2.87 5.65 0.53
C ALA A 13 1.67 5.03 1.28
N THR A 14 1.69 5.05 2.62
CA THR A 14 0.59 4.51 3.43
C THR A 14 -0.70 5.30 3.22
N ALA A 15 -0.63 6.63 3.20
CA ALA A 15 -1.78 7.49 2.93
C ALA A 15 -2.35 7.24 1.52
N THR A 16 -1.49 7.11 0.51
CA THR A 16 -1.90 6.83 -0.88
C THR A 16 -2.62 5.48 -0.97
N ILE A 17 -2.07 4.41 -0.36
CA ILE A 17 -2.75 3.10 -0.31
C ILE A 17 -4.07 3.19 0.45
N GLY A 18 -4.11 3.96 1.54
CA GLY A 18 -5.34 4.22 2.29
C GLY A 18 -6.42 4.89 1.44
N VAL A 19 -6.06 5.90 0.66
CA VAL A 19 -6.97 6.57 -0.28
C VAL A 19 -7.46 5.59 -1.34
N PHE A 20 -6.58 4.78 -1.95
CA PHE A 20 -6.99 3.77 -2.94
C PHE A 20 -7.95 2.74 -2.35
N PHE A 21 -7.64 2.22 -1.16
CA PHE A 21 -8.48 1.26 -0.46
C PHE A 21 -9.86 1.83 -0.15
N LEU A 22 -9.92 3.02 0.46
CA LEU A 22 -11.18 3.67 0.83
C LEU A 22 -12.01 4.05 -0.41
N SER A 23 -11.38 4.63 -1.43
CA SER A 23 -12.07 4.98 -2.68
C SER A 23 -12.66 3.74 -3.35
N THR A 24 -11.89 2.65 -3.43
CA THR A 24 -12.38 1.37 -3.98
C THR A 24 -13.54 0.82 -3.15
N ALA A 25 -13.40 0.76 -1.82
CA ALA A 25 -14.45 0.24 -0.95
C ALA A 25 -15.76 1.07 -1.04
N LEU A 26 -15.63 2.40 -1.09
CA LEU A 26 -16.79 3.29 -1.19
C LEU A 26 -17.54 3.13 -2.51
N VAL A 27 -16.85 3.10 -3.64
CA VAL A 27 -17.50 2.94 -4.94
C VAL A 27 -18.05 1.52 -5.13
N GLU A 28 -17.45 0.51 -4.51
CA GLU A 28 -17.97 -0.86 -4.53
C GLU A 28 -19.29 -0.99 -3.75
N LEU A 29 -19.41 -0.28 -2.63
CA LEU A 29 -20.59 -0.36 -1.76
C LEU A 29 -21.72 0.58 -2.17
N PHE A 30 -21.40 1.74 -2.73
CA PHE A 30 -22.36 2.83 -2.94
C PHE A 30 -22.31 3.46 -4.33
N GLY A 31 -21.30 3.13 -5.14
CA GLY A 31 -21.09 3.74 -6.44
C GLY A 31 -21.73 2.99 -7.60
N SER A 32 -21.73 3.65 -8.74
CA SER A 32 -22.10 3.07 -10.03
C SER A 32 -20.90 2.38 -10.69
N HIS A 33 -21.15 1.56 -11.72
CA HIS A 33 -20.09 0.97 -12.54
C HIS A 33 -19.18 2.03 -13.21
N GLU A 34 -19.75 3.17 -13.57
CA GLU A 34 -18.98 4.29 -14.13
C GLU A 34 -18.02 4.89 -13.10
N GLU A 35 -18.46 5.07 -11.85
CA GLU A 35 -17.62 5.56 -10.76
C GLU A 35 -16.53 4.53 -10.38
N MET A 36 -16.85 3.23 -10.38
CA MET A 36 -15.84 2.18 -10.21
C MET A 36 -14.76 2.26 -11.30
N ALA A 37 -15.16 2.41 -12.57
CA ALA A 37 -14.22 2.54 -13.68
C ALA A 37 -13.35 3.80 -13.54
N ALA A 38 -13.93 4.92 -13.12
CA ALA A 38 -13.20 6.16 -12.88
C ALA A 38 -12.15 6.00 -11.77
N VAL A 39 -12.52 5.40 -10.64
CA VAL A 39 -11.60 5.15 -9.51
C VAL A 39 -10.47 4.20 -9.95
N LYS A 40 -10.78 3.09 -10.63
CA LYS A 40 -9.76 2.15 -11.11
C LYS A 40 -8.76 2.81 -12.07
N ARG A 41 -9.24 3.68 -12.95
CA ARG A 41 -8.39 4.47 -13.85
C ARG A 41 -7.47 5.40 -13.08
N LEU A 42 -7.99 6.13 -12.09
CA LEU A 42 -7.20 7.06 -11.26
C LEU A 42 -6.16 6.33 -10.39
N ILE A 43 -6.46 5.13 -9.92
CA ILE A 43 -5.51 4.30 -9.18
C ILE A 43 -4.33 3.91 -10.08
N VAL A 44 -4.59 3.46 -11.30
CA VAL A 44 -3.54 3.06 -12.25
C VAL A 44 -2.79 4.29 -12.76
N MET A 45 -3.50 5.34 -13.16
CA MET A 45 -2.94 6.57 -13.72
C MET A 45 -3.67 7.79 -13.16
N PRO A 46 -3.05 8.66 -12.34
CA PRO A 46 -1.61 8.75 -11.98
C PRO A 46 -1.20 7.98 -10.73
N GLY A 47 -2.13 7.27 -10.05
CA GLY A 47 -1.94 6.75 -8.70
C GLY A 47 -0.70 5.87 -8.54
N LEU A 48 -0.51 4.86 -9.38
CA LEU A 48 0.67 3.99 -9.32
C LEU A 48 1.98 4.74 -9.62
N PHE A 49 1.94 5.76 -10.47
CA PHE A 49 3.10 6.62 -10.75
C PHE A 49 3.59 7.37 -9.53
N LEU A 50 2.70 7.71 -8.61
CA LEU A 50 3.03 8.35 -7.33
C LEU A 50 3.43 7.30 -6.28
N LEU A 51 2.71 6.18 -6.24
CA LEU A 51 2.90 5.16 -5.21
C LEU A 51 4.20 4.39 -5.39
N VAL A 52 4.54 3.96 -6.60
CA VAL A 52 5.72 3.11 -6.85
C VAL A 52 7.03 3.80 -6.45
N PRO A 53 7.30 5.07 -6.84
CA PRO A 53 8.48 5.79 -6.35
C PRO A 53 8.50 5.98 -4.83
N ALA A 54 7.34 6.25 -4.20
CA ALA A 54 7.24 6.39 -2.75
C ALA A 54 7.57 5.09 -2.02
N LEU A 55 7.09 3.94 -2.52
CA LEU A 55 7.44 2.62 -1.99
C LEU A 55 8.91 2.28 -2.20
N ALA A 56 9.48 2.60 -3.37
CA ALA A 56 10.90 2.41 -3.66
C ALA A 56 11.78 3.26 -2.70
N ALA A 57 11.42 4.52 -2.48
CA ALA A 57 12.11 5.40 -1.53
C ALA A 57 11.98 4.89 -0.09
N THR A 58 10.80 4.40 0.31
CA THR A 58 10.57 3.81 1.64
C THR A 58 11.38 2.53 1.82
N GLY A 59 11.35 1.62 0.85
CA GLY A 59 12.07 0.35 0.88
C GLY A 59 13.58 0.55 0.90
N GLY A 60 14.11 1.33 -0.04
CA GLY A 60 15.54 1.60 -0.16
C GLY A 60 16.11 2.32 1.07
N SER A 61 15.46 3.39 1.53
CA SER A 61 15.87 4.09 2.76
C SER A 61 15.73 3.23 4.01
N GLY A 62 14.68 2.40 4.10
CA GLY A 62 14.47 1.46 5.20
C GLY A 62 15.55 0.39 5.26
N PHE A 63 15.92 -0.18 4.12
CA PHE A 63 17.02 -1.15 4.02
C PHE A 63 18.37 -0.53 4.47
N PHE A 64 18.66 0.68 3.99
CA PHE A 64 19.87 1.40 4.40
C PHE A 64 19.91 1.64 5.91
N LEU A 65 18.80 2.13 6.50
CA LEU A 65 18.71 2.39 7.94
C LEU A 65 18.77 1.13 8.80
N SER A 66 18.35 -0.02 8.26
CA SER A 66 18.32 -1.29 8.98
C SER A 66 19.71 -1.93 9.14
N LYS A 67 20.70 -1.56 8.30
CA LYS A 67 22.06 -2.10 8.38
C LYS A 67 22.81 -1.71 9.67
N SER A 68 22.51 -0.53 10.19
CA SER A 68 23.21 0.04 11.37
C SER A 68 22.42 -0.10 12.67
N ARG A 69 21.25 -0.78 12.65
CA ARG A 69 20.37 -0.90 13.81
C ARG A 69 20.02 -2.35 14.08
N CYS A 70 20.03 -2.72 15.37
CA CYS A 70 19.65 -4.02 15.90
C CYS A 70 18.54 -3.85 16.94
N GLY A 71 17.78 -4.94 17.20
CA GLY A 71 16.75 -4.99 18.22
C GLY A 71 15.41 -5.51 17.70
N ARG A 72 14.59 -5.99 18.63
CA ARG A 72 13.32 -6.68 18.34
C ARG A 72 12.40 -5.92 17.37
N LEU A 73 12.27 -4.58 17.55
CA LEU A 73 11.43 -3.76 16.67
C LEU A 73 12.02 -3.62 15.25
N VAL A 74 13.34 -3.53 15.13
CA VAL A 74 14.02 -3.47 13.84
C VAL A 74 13.87 -4.79 13.10
N ASP A 75 14.01 -5.92 13.79
CA ASP A 75 13.87 -7.25 13.21
C ASP A 75 12.44 -7.53 12.76
N ALA A 76 11.44 -7.09 13.55
CA ALA A 76 10.03 -7.17 13.15
C ALA A 76 9.76 -6.38 11.85
N LYS A 77 10.30 -5.16 11.73
CA LYS A 77 10.21 -4.36 10.50
C LYS A 77 10.89 -5.03 9.32
N LYS A 78 12.11 -5.58 9.52
CA LYS A 78 12.84 -6.32 8.48
C LYS A 78 12.06 -7.51 7.93
N LYS A 79 11.29 -8.21 8.76
CA LYS A 79 10.43 -9.34 8.36
C LYS A 79 9.19 -8.89 7.59
N ARG A 80 8.56 -7.77 8.00
CA ARG A 80 7.33 -7.27 7.35
C ARG A 80 7.59 -6.61 5.99
N MET A 81 8.71 -5.91 5.82
CA MET A 81 8.98 -5.16 4.59
C MET A 81 8.98 -6.00 3.31
N PRO A 82 9.66 -7.16 3.22
CA PRO A 82 9.61 -8.00 2.03
C PRO A 82 8.20 -8.54 1.76
N PHE A 83 7.43 -8.84 2.81
CA PHE A 83 6.05 -9.28 2.66
C PHE A 83 5.16 -8.17 2.06
N ILE A 84 5.27 -6.94 2.58
CA ILE A 84 4.55 -5.77 2.05
C ILE A 84 4.91 -5.56 0.56
N ALA A 85 6.20 -5.62 0.23
CA ALA A 85 6.68 -5.44 -1.14
C ALA A 85 6.19 -6.56 -2.07
N ALA A 86 6.27 -7.81 -1.64
CA ALA A 86 5.80 -8.96 -2.41
C ALA A 86 4.28 -8.89 -2.64
N ASN A 87 3.50 -8.63 -1.60
CA ASN A 87 2.05 -8.46 -1.70
C ASN A 87 1.68 -7.29 -2.63
N GLY A 88 2.38 -6.17 -2.53
CA GLY A 88 2.19 -5.02 -3.40
C GLY A 88 2.47 -5.33 -4.88
N MET A 89 3.62 -5.97 -5.15
CA MET A 89 4.08 -6.26 -6.51
C MET A 89 3.37 -7.42 -7.18
N LEU A 90 3.11 -8.51 -6.41
CA LEU A 90 2.62 -9.77 -6.98
C LEU A 90 1.09 -9.89 -6.90
N VAL A 91 0.45 -9.13 -6.03
CA VAL A 91 -1.02 -9.18 -5.85
C VAL A 91 -1.65 -7.85 -6.22
N LEU A 92 -1.34 -6.77 -5.49
CA LEU A 92 -2.04 -5.49 -5.66
C LEU A 92 -1.83 -4.87 -7.05
N LEU A 93 -0.61 -4.85 -7.56
CA LEU A 93 -0.30 -4.28 -8.87
C LEU A 93 -0.99 -5.03 -10.02
N PRO A 94 -0.91 -6.37 -10.12
CA PRO A 94 -1.66 -7.11 -11.13
C PRO A 94 -3.18 -6.95 -10.99
N CYS A 95 -3.73 -7.00 -9.77
CA CYS A 95 -5.16 -6.79 -9.53
C CYS A 95 -5.61 -5.41 -10.03
N ALA A 96 -4.89 -4.34 -9.68
CA ALA A 96 -5.22 -2.98 -10.13
C ALA A 96 -5.25 -2.86 -11.65
N ILE A 97 -4.26 -3.44 -12.35
CA ILE A 97 -4.20 -3.42 -13.83
C ILE A 97 -5.35 -4.19 -14.45
N VAL A 98 -5.63 -5.41 -13.96
CA VAL A 98 -6.71 -6.27 -14.48
C VAL A 98 -8.07 -5.62 -14.23
N LEU A 99 -8.32 -5.15 -13.01
CA LEU A 99 -9.58 -4.50 -12.66
C LEU A 99 -9.81 -3.21 -13.46
N ASN A 100 -8.77 -2.40 -13.68
CA ASN A 100 -8.87 -1.21 -14.52
C ASN A 100 -9.22 -1.58 -15.98
N ARG A 101 -8.62 -2.64 -16.52
CA ARG A 101 -8.93 -3.12 -17.87
C ARG A 101 -10.38 -3.59 -18.00
N TRP A 102 -10.84 -4.40 -17.05
CA TRP A 102 -12.21 -4.91 -17.06
C TRP A 102 -13.24 -3.80 -16.83
N ALA A 103 -13.00 -2.90 -15.89
CA ALA A 103 -13.88 -1.76 -15.64
C ALA A 103 -13.96 -0.81 -16.84
N SER A 104 -12.84 -0.56 -17.54
CA SER A 104 -12.81 0.26 -18.75
C SER A 104 -13.50 -0.40 -19.95
N ALA A 105 -13.65 -1.72 -19.93
CA ALA A 105 -14.39 -2.49 -20.94
C ALA A 105 -15.85 -2.81 -20.47
N GLU A 106 -16.32 -2.16 -19.41
CA GLU A 106 -17.65 -2.40 -18.79
C GLU A 106 -17.93 -3.88 -18.44
N SER A 107 -16.85 -4.63 -18.20
CA SER A 107 -16.89 -6.08 -17.97
C SER A 107 -16.97 -6.40 -16.48
N PHE A 108 -18.12 -6.20 -15.87
CA PHE A 108 -18.38 -6.45 -14.44
C PHE A 108 -18.94 -7.85 -14.20
N TYR A 109 -18.22 -8.88 -14.66
CA TYR A 109 -18.58 -10.28 -14.41
C TYR A 109 -18.21 -10.71 -12.99
N ALA A 110 -18.66 -11.90 -12.59
CA ALA A 110 -18.32 -12.48 -11.28
C ALA A 110 -16.80 -12.48 -11.00
N ALA A 111 -15.97 -12.72 -12.03
CA ALA A 111 -14.50 -12.68 -11.91
C ALA A 111 -13.98 -11.29 -11.48
N PHE A 112 -14.61 -10.20 -11.92
CA PHE A 112 -14.26 -8.85 -11.47
C PHE A 112 -14.38 -8.73 -9.95
N TYR A 113 -15.48 -9.14 -9.38
CA TYR A 113 -15.75 -9.05 -7.94
C TYR A 113 -14.86 -9.98 -7.12
N TYR A 114 -14.47 -11.16 -7.64
CA TYR A 114 -13.49 -12.01 -6.98
C TYR A 114 -12.10 -11.36 -6.93
N VAL A 115 -11.62 -10.81 -8.03
CA VAL A 115 -10.33 -10.10 -8.07
C VAL A 115 -10.39 -8.83 -7.21
N GLN A 116 -11.53 -8.14 -7.21
CA GLN A 116 -11.78 -6.98 -6.36
C GLN A 116 -11.68 -7.33 -4.87
N ALA A 117 -12.28 -8.44 -4.45
CA ALA A 117 -12.19 -8.92 -3.07
C ALA A 117 -10.73 -9.26 -2.68
N ILE A 118 -9.98 -9.89 -3.58
CA ILE A 118 -8.55 -10.18 -3.38
C ILE A 118 -7.77 -8.87 -3.23
N GLU A 119 -8.01 -7.88 -4.09
CA GLU A 119 -7.37 -6.56 -4.01
C GLU A 119 -7.64 -5.87 -2.67
N LEU A 120 -8.90 -5.88 -2.20
CA LEU A 120 -9.27 -5.28 -0.92
C LEU A 120 -8.62 -6.00 0.26
N LEU A 121 -8.63 -7.33 0.30
CA LEU A 121 -7.98 -8.10 1.37
C LEU A 121 -6.46 -7.87 1.40
N ALA A 122 -5.82 -7.89 0.24
CA ALA A 122 -4.39 -7.61 0.12
C ALA A 122 -4.05 -6.16 0.51
N GLY A 123 -4.89 -5.20 0.12
CA GLY A 123 -4.76 -3.79 0.48
C GLY A 123 -4.91 -3.56 1.99
N ALA A 124 -5.93 -4.14 2.62
CA ALA A 124 -6.12 -4.10 4.06
C ALA A 124 -4.92 -4.69 4.81
N THR A 125 -4.40 -5.83 4.34
CA THR A 125 -3.20 -6.45 4.90
C THR A 125 -2.00 -5.52 4.83
N ASN A 126 -1.75 -4.88 3.68
CA ASN A 126 -0.65 -3.93 3.54
C ASN A 126 -0.83 -2.71 4.45
N LEU A 127 -2.05 -2.15 4.56
CA LEU A 127 -2.32 -1.02 5.45
C LEU A 127 -2.02 -1.35 6.92
N VAL A 128 -2.44 -2.52 7.40
CA VAL A 128 -2.15 -2.99 8.76
C VAL A 128 -0.65 -3.12 8.98
N LEU A 129 0.06 -3.79 8.07
CA LEU A 129 1.51 -4.00 8.20
C LEU A 129 2.30 -2.69 8.12
N MET A 130 1.90 -1.76 7.25
CA MET A 130 2.52 -0.44 7.15
C MET A 130 2.22 0.41 8.39
N GLY A 131 1.00 0.36 8.93
CA GLY A 131 0.63 1.00 10.19
C GLY A 131 1.49 0.50 11.36
N LEU A 132 1.68 -0.82 11.47
CA LEU A 132 2.59 -1.41 12.46
C LEU A 132 4.04 -0.94 12.26
N ASN A 133 4.51 -0.83 11.02
CA ASN A 133 5.84 -0.33 10.73
C ASN A 133 6.02 1.16 11.10
N ILE A 134 4.99 1.99 10.89
CA ILE A 134 4.99 3.40 11.31
C ILE A 134 5.02 3.48 12.84
N ARG A 135 4.15 2.73 13.54
CA ARG A 135 4.12 2.68 15.01
C ARG A 135 5.48 2.30 15.58
N ASP A 136 6.07 1.21 15.08
CA ASP A 136 7.37 0.74 15.54
C ASP A 136 8.49 1.75 15.22
N GLY A 137 8.38 2.48 14.10
CA GLY A 137 9.26 3.58 13.75
C GLY A 137 9.17 4.77 14.71
N LEU A 138 7.97 5.11 15.17
CA LEU A 138 7.75 6.15 16.17
C LEU A 138 8.30 5.75 17.55
N LYS A 139 8.14 4.47 17.96
CA LYS A 139 8.78 3.94 19.19
C LYS A 139 10.32 4.03 19.10
N LEU A 140 10.91 3.62 17.97
CA LEU A 140 12.36 3.70 17.74
C LEU A 140 12.91 5.14 17.71
N SER A 141 12.08 6.11 17.42
CA SER A 141 12.43 7.54 17.41
C SER A 141 12.19 8.24 18.76
N GLY A 142 11.69 7.52 19.78
CA GLY A 142 11.35 8.08 21.08
C GLY A 142 10.08 8.94 21.12
N LYS A 143 9.29 8.96 20.03
CA LYS A 143 8.03 9.72 19.95
C LYS A 143 6.84 8.97 20.57
N LEU A 144 6.96 7.66 20.75
CA LEU A 144 6.01 6.82 21.47
C LEU A 144 6.76 6.05 22.55
N ARG A 145 6.12 5.85 23.73
CA ARG A 145 6.69 5.03 24.81
C ARG A 145 6.87 3.58 24.33
N PRO A 146 8.02 2.95 24.61
CA PRO A 146 8.16 1.50 24.45
C PRO A 146 7.25 0.82 25.49
N ASP A 147 6.60 -0.28 25.07
CA ASP A 147 5.88 -1.22 25.97
C ASP A 147 6.90 -2.04 26.74
#